data_a2e6967d919d7461357879243f414c40
#
_entry.id   a2e6967d919d7461357879243f414c40
#
_cell.length_a   1.000
_cell.length_b   1.000
_cell.length_c   1.000
_cell.angle_alpha   90.00
_cell.angle_beta   90.00
_cell.angle_gamma   90.00
#
_symmetry.space_group_name_H-M   'P 1'
#
loop_
_entity.id
_entity.type
_entity.pdbx_description
1 polymer ?
#
loop_
_entity_poly.entity_id
_entity_poly.type
_entity_poly.pdbx_seq_one_letter_code
_entity_poly.pdbx_strand_id
1 'polypeptide(L)'
;NLSRGERALDWKHCDNIPWDVLLLFGGGLSMAACIQATGAASLIAAQATAFVGLPPVLVVLGVATLVIFATEFTSNTALAATMLPLLAAAAPVLGIPTEQVLLVTTIGASAAFMMPVATPPNAIIFGTGRIQIGEMIKAGFWLNVISIIVISGVCMVLGDVLQLPMPK
;
A
#
# COMPACT_ATOMS: atom_id res chain seq x y z
N ASN A 1 -25.47 -0.71 -31.94
CA ASN A 1 -26.82 -0.42 -32.47
C ASN A 1 -27.47 0.72 -31.67
N LEU A 2 -27.03 1.96 -31.94
CA LEU A 2 -27.58 3.19 -31.33
C LEU A 2 -28.83 3.73 -32.05
N SER A 3 -29.54 2.88 -32.76
CA SER A 3 -30.66 3.26 -33.67
C SER A 3 -32.00 3.45 -32.99
N ARG A 4 -32.13 3.37 -31.66
CA ARG A 4 -33.43 3.48 -30.95
C ARG A 4 -33.52 4.59 -29.92
N GLY A 5 -32.67 5.60 -29.95
CA GLY A 5 -32.74 6.70 -28.97
C GLY A 5 -32.44 6.31 -27.53
N GLU A 6 -31.93 5.10 -27.30
CA GLU A 6 -31.48 4.63 -25.99
C GLU A 6 -30.13 5.24 -25.70
N ARG A 7 -30.03 5.91 -24.58
CA ARG A 7 -28.73 6.41 -24.09
C ARG A 7 -27.82 5.23 -23.77
N ALA A 8 -26.54 5.29 -24.19
CA ALA A 8 -25.53 4.25 -23.92
C ALA A 8 -25.33 4.01 -22.43
N LEU A 9 -25.63 5.02 -21.60
CA LEU A 9 -25.59 5.00 -20.14
C LEU A 9 -26.80 5.79 -19.61
N ASP A 10 -27.57 5.18 -18.73
CA ASP A 10 -28.57 5.84 -17.91
C ASP A 10 -28.06 5.94 -16.48
N TRP A 11 -28.47 6.97 -15.72
CA TRP A 11 -28.03 7.18 -14.32
C TRP A 11 -28.23 5.95 -13.43
N LYS A 12 -29.28 5.16 -13.71
CA LYS A 12 -29.52 3.89 -13.00
C LYS A 12 -28.40 2.86 -13.11
N HIS A 13 -27.59 2.92 -14.18
CA HIS A 13 -26.42 2.05 -14.32
C HIS A 13 -25.22 2.53 -13.49
N CYS A 14 -25.25 3.78 -13.05
CA CYS A 14 -24.22 4.36 -12.20
C CYS A 14 -24.26 3.81 -10.76
N ASP A 15 -25.39 3.24 -10.33
CA ASP A 15 -25.50 2.62 -9.00
C ASP A 15 -24.62 1.37 -8.86
N ASN A 16 -24.25 0.74 -9.98
CA ASN A 16 -23.37 -0.44 -10.01
C ASN A 16 -21.88 -0.09 -10.17
N ILE A 17 -21.55 1.19 -10.27
CA ILE A 17 -20.15 1.63 -10.33
C ILE A 17 -19.57 1.55 -8.92
N PRO A 18 -18.36 1.00 -8.76
CA PRO A 18 -17.66 0.97 -7.45
C PRO A 18 -17.16 2.38 -7.08
N TRP A 19 -18.08 3.24 -6.65
CA TRP A 19 -17.79 4.64 -6.30
C TRP A 19 -16.77 4.77 -5.18
N ASP A 20 -16.77 3.85 -4.23
CA ASP A 20 -15.81 3.75 -3.14
C ASP A 20 -14.38 3.64 -3.67
N VAL A 21 -14.15 2.78 -4.65
CA VAL A 21 -12.84 2.60 -5.30
C VAL A 21 -12.45 3.86 -6.08
N LEU A 22 -13.37 4.41 -6.88
CA LEU A 22 -13.08 5.61 -7.70
C LEU A 22 -12.76 6.83 -6.83
N LEU A 23 -13.52 7.06 -5.77
CA LEU A 23 -13.29 8.17 -4.83
C LEU A 23 -11.97 7.98 -4.06
N LEU A 24 -11.65 6.75 -3.67
CA LEU A 24 -10.41 6.46 -2.97
C LEU A 24 -9.18 6.72 -3.86
N PHE A 25 -9.19 6.21 -5.09
CA PHE A 25 -8.10 6.47 -6.04
C PHE A 25 -8.00 7.95 -6.43
N GLY A 26 -9.13 8.57 -6.73
CA GLY A 26 -9.18 10.01 -7.05
C GLY A 26 -8.67 10.87 -5.88
N GLY A 27 -9.04 10.52 -4.66
CA GLY A 27 -8.54 11.15 -3.44
C GLY A 27 -7.04 10.98 -3.25
N GLY A 28 -6.52 9.77 -3.46
CA GLY A 28 -5.07 9.48 -3.40
C GLY A 28 -4.26 10.26 -4.43
N LEU A 29 -4.73 10.31 -5.68
CA LEU A 29 -4.10 11.10 -6.74
C LEU A 29 -4.15 12.61 -6.44
N SER A 30 -5.28 13.10 -5.92
CA SER A 30 -5.43 14.50 -5.51
C SER A 30 -4.49 14.85 -4.36
N MET A 31 -4.34 13.95 -3.39
CA MET A 31 -3.38 14.11 -2.29
C MET A 31 -1.95 14.17 -2.80
N ALA A 32 -1.56 13.29 -3.73
CA ALA A 32 -0.24 13.33 -4.35
C ALA A 32 0.03 14.66 -5.06
N ALA A 33 -0.94 15.17 -5.82
CA ALA A 33 -0.86 16.47 -6.47
C ALA A 33 -0.75 17.62 -5.46
N CYS A 34 -1.53 17.58 -4.36
CA CYS A 34 -1.43 18.58 -3.29
C CYS A 34 -0.06 18.56 -2.59
N ILE A 35 0.49 17.40 -2.30
CA ILE A 35 1.83 17.25 -1.68
C ILE A 35 2.89 17.93 -2.54
N GLN A 36 2.81 17.75 -3.86
CA GLN A 36 3.75 18.39 -4.79
C GLN A 36 3.51 19.90 -4.91
N ALA A 37 2.26 20.32 -5.09
CA ALA A 37 1.91 21.72 -5.32
C ALA A 37 2.14 22.61 -4.09
N THR A 38 1.95 22.09 -2.88
CA THR A 38 2.11 22.84 -1.62
C THR A 38 3.53 22.82 -1.08
N GLY A 39 4.42 22.01 -1.65
CA GLY A 39 5.75 21.78 -1.11
C GLY A 39 5.76 20.94 0.17
N ALA A 40 4.63 20.30 0.53
CA ALA A 40 4.55 19.42 1.69
C ALA A 40 5.53 18.24 1.59
N ALA A 41 5.95 17.89 0.37
CA ALA A 41 7.03 16.93 0.14
C ALA A 41 8.31 17.30 0.90
N SER A 42 8.68 18.57 0.96
CA SER A 42 9.85 19.03 1.70
C SER A 42 9.72 18.88 3.23
N LEU A 43 8.52 19.03 3.76
CA LEU A 43 8.25 18.79 5.19
C LEU A 43 8.33 17.31 5.53
N ILE A 44 7.76 16.44 4.69
CA ILE A 44 7.86 14.99 4.82
C ILE A 44 9.34 14.57 4.74
N ALA A 45 10.05 15.12 3.76
CA ALA A 45 11.47 14.91 3.59
C ALA A 45 12.29 15.36 4.83
N ALA A 46 11.95 16.50 5.42
CA ALA A 46 12.60 16.97 6.65
C ALA A 46 12.41 16.00 7.84
N GLN A 47 11.24 15.38 7.97
CA GLN A 47 11.01 14.35 9.00
C GLN A 47 11.78 13.05 8.68
N ALA A 48 11.93 12.72 7.40
CA ALA A 48 12.68 11.56 6.95
C ALA A 48 14.19 11.70 7.19
N THR A 49 14.72 12.93 7.41
CA THR A 49 16.15 13.15 7.68
C THR A 49 16.66 12.41 8.90
N ALA A 50 15.81 12.13 9.88
CA ALA A 50 16.16 11.32 11.05
C ALA A 50 16.61 9.88 10.69
N PHE A 51 16.27 9.41 9.51
CA PHE A 51 16.60 8.08 9.00
C PHE A 51 17.68 8.10 7.92
N VAL A 52 18.20 9.28 7.59
CA VAL A 52 19.30 9.45 6.63
C VAL A 52 20.55 8.79 7.18
N GLY A 53 21.23 8.01 6.34
CA GLY A 53 22.43 7.27 6.71
C GLY A 53 22.18 5.87 7.24
N LEU A 54 20.93 5.46 7.40
CA LEU A 54 20.63 4.05 7.64
C LEU A 54 20.90 3.23 6.37
N PRO A 55 21.38 1.98 6.52
CA PRO A 55 21.47 1.06 5.40
C PRO A 55 20.12 0.92 4.68
N PRO A 56 20.07 0.92 3.33
CA PRO A 56 18.83 0.81 2.57
C PRO A 56 17.93 -0.36 3.02
N VAL A 57 18.55 -1.49 3.38
CA VAL A 57 17.83 -2.66 3.92
C VAL A 57 17.01 -2.31 5.17
N LEU A 58 17.57 -1.53 6.10
CA LEU A 58 16.84 -1.18 7.33
C LEU A 58 15.68 -0.23 7.05
N VAL A 59 15.83 0.67 6.08
CA VAL A 59 14.74 1.57 5.70
C VAL A 59 13.62 0.79 5.01
N VAL A 60 13.95 -0.12 4.09
CA VAL A 60 12.98 -1.01 3.42
C VAL A 60 12.24 -1.89 4.44
N LEU A 61 12.98 -2.49 5.40
CA LEU A 61 12.38 -3.26 6.49
C LEU A 61 11.47 -2.40 7.38
N GLY A 62 11.86 -1.17 7.67
CA GLY A 62 11.06 -0.21 8.44
C GLY A 62 9.76 0.14 7.73
N VAL A 63 9.82 0.44 6.44
CA VAL A 63 8.64 0.71 5.61
C VAL A 63 7.73 -0.51 5.54
N ALA A 64 8.27 -1.70 5.29
CA ALA A 64 7.52 -2.95 5.26
C ALA A 64 6.80 -3.19 6.61
N THR A 65 7.51 -3.01 7.71
CA THR A 65 6.95 -3.16 9.06
C THR A 65 5.80 -2.18 9.29
N LEU A 66 6.02 -0.90 9.01
CA LEU A 66 5.00 0.13 9.16
C LEU A 66 3.75 -0.20 8.36
N VAL A 67 3.90 -0.53 7.07
CA VAL A 67 2.79 -0.78 6.16
C VAL A 67 2.04 -2.04 6.53
N ILE A 68 2.75 -3.15 6.81
CA ILE A 68 2.13 -4.45 7.14
C ILE A 68 1.36 -4.38 8.46
N PHE A 69 1.88 -3.72 9.48
CA PHE A 69 1.13 -3.57 10.73
C PHE A 69 0.01 -2.54 10.64
N ALA A 70 0.17 -1.48 9.84
CA ALA A 70 -0.89 -0.49 9.63
C ALA A 70 -2.10 -1.10 8.87
N THR A 71 -1.85 -1.98 7.89
CA THR A 71 -2.93 -2.61 7.10
C THR A 71 -3.80 -3.57 7.91
N GLU A 72 -3.34 -4.04 9.08
CA GLU A 72 -4.15 -4.85 9.97
C GLU A 72 -5.38 -4.11 10.54
N PHE A 73 -5.28 -2.78 10.65
CA PHE A 73 -6.31 -1.92 11.24
C PHE A 73 -7.06 -1.07 10.22
N THR A 74 -6.62 -1.10 8.96
CA THR A 74 -7.18 -0.25 7.90
C THR A 74 -7.40 -1.07 6.62
N SER A 75 -8.21 -0.53 5.71
CA SER A 75 -8.37 -1.13 4.38
C SER A 75 -7.04 -1.09 3.61
N ASN A 76 -6.63 -2.23 3.03
CA ASN A 76 -5.44 -2.35 2.21
C ASN A 76 -5.37 -1.28 1.12
N THR A 77 -6.49 -1.06 0.43
CA THR A 77 -6.59 -0.06 -0.65
C THR A 77 -6.48 1.35 -0.13
N ALA A 78 -7.12 1.65 1.01
CA ALA A 78 -7.06 2.97 1.63
C ALA A 78 -5.64 3.28 2.12
N LEU A 79 -4.99 2.30 2.76
CA LEU A 79 -3.61 2.45 3.21
C LEU A 79 -2.67 2.68 2.03
N ALA A 80 -2.77 1.85 0.99
CA ALA A 80 -1.95 2.02 -0.22
C ALA A 80 -2.15 3.41 -0.84
N ALA A 81 -3.40 3.84 -1.04
CA ALA A 81 -3.72 5.14 -1.64
C ALA A 81 -3.15 6.33 -0.84
N THR A 82 -3.08 6.20 0.49
CA THR A 82 -2.54 7.25 1.36
C THR A 82 -1.02 7.18 1.52
N MET A 83 -0.45 5.99 1.68
CA MET A 83 0.96 5.82 1.94
C MET A 83 1.85 5.95 0.70
N LEU A 84 1.38 5.51 -0.48
CA LEU A 84 2.19 5.57 -1.70
C LEU A 84 2.69 6.98 -2.02
N PRO A 85 1.86 8.04 -2.06
CA PRO A 85 2.35 9.39 -2.35
C PRO A 85 3.26 9.95 -1.25
N LEU A 86 3.01 9.61 0.03
CA LEU A 86 3.84 10.05 1.15
C LEU A 86 5.23 9.42 1.09
N LEU A 87 5.29 8.11 0.91
CA LEU A 87 6.55 7.36 0.88
C LEU A 87 7.32 7.61 -0.41
N ALA A 88 6.65 7.84 -1.55
CA ALA A 88 7.30 8.27 -2.78
C ALA A 88 7.99 9.63 -2.62
N ALA A 89 7.39 10.57 -1.88
CA ALA A 89 8.01 11.87 -1.58
C ALA A 89 9.20 11.76 -0.63
N ALA A 90 9.20 10.79 0.28
CA ALA A 90 10.28 10.56 1.24
C ALA A 90 11.47 9.77 0.64
N ALA A 91 11.24 8.91 -0.34
CA ALA A 91 12.22 7.98 -0.90
C ALA A 91 13.54 8.65 -1.35
N PRO A 92 13.55 9.78 -2.08
CA PRO A 92 14.77 10.44 -2.51
C PRO A 92 15.63 10.92 -1.34
N VAL A 93 15.01 11.37 -0.24
CA VAL A 93 15.71 11.85 0.96
C VAL A 93 16.32 10.69 1.74
N LEU A 94 15.63 9.55 1.75
CA LEU A 94 16.12 8.32 2.36
C LEU A 94 17.24 7.64 1.57
N GLY A 95 17.55 8.16 0.36
CA GLY A 95 18.57 7.60 -0.52
C GLY A 95 18.20 6.24 -1.09
N ILE A 96 16.91 5.96 -1.24
CA ILE A 96 16.39 4.69 -1.76
C ILE A 96 15.65 4.95 -3.07
N PRO A 97 15.77 4.05 -4.05
CA PRO A 97 14.96 4.12 -5.26
C PRO A 97 13.47 4.17 -4.95
N THR A 98 12.77 5.11 -5.56
CA THR A 98 11.33 5.29 -5.34
C THR A 98 10.56 4.01 -5.68
N GLU A 99 10.97 3.30 -6.72
CA GLU A 99 10.37 2.04 -7.17
C GLU A 99 10.41 0.97 -6.08
N GLN A 100 11.51 0.86 -5.35
CA GLN A 100 11.63 -0.10 -4.23
C GLN A 100 10.62 0.21 -3.13
N VAL A 101 10.51 1.48 -2.76
CA VAL A 101 9.57 1.93 -1.73
C VAL A 101 8.12 1.70 -2.16
N LEU A 102 7.80 1.99 -3.42
CA LEU A 102 6.47 1.75 -3.98
C LEU A 102 6.11 0.27 -4.01
N LEU A 103 7.05 -0.60 -4.41
CA LEU A 103 6.86 -2.06 -4.42
C LEU A 103 6.58 -2.59 -3.02
N VAL A 104 7.43 -2.24 -2.05
CA VAL A 104 7.25 -2.66 -0.65
C VAL A 104 5.91 -2.20 -0.11
N THR A 105 5.53 -0.95 -0.38
CA THR A 105 4.27 -0.38 0.10
C THR A 105 3.07 -1.10 -0.53
N THR A 106 3.10 -1.33 -1.83
CA THR A 106 1.99 -1.96 -2.56
C THR A 106 1.78 -3.41 -2.13
N ILE A 107 2.86 -4.20 -2.07
CA ILE A 107 2.79 -5.61 -1.68
C ILE A 107 2.49 -5.72 -0.18
N GLY A 108 3.18 -4.92 0.64
CA GLY A 108 3.01 -4.90 2.08
C GLY A 108 1.60 -4.52 2.53
N ALA A 109 0.95 -3.58 1.82
CA ALA A 109 -0.44 -3.19 2.11
C ALA A 109 -1.45 -4.33 1.92
N SER A 110 -1.07 -5.39 1.21
CA SER A 110 -1.92 -6.58 1.01
C SER A 110 -1.61 -7.72 2.00
N ALA A 111 -0.56 -7.57 2.81
CA ALA A 111 -0.09 -8.61 3.74
C ALA A 111 -0.67 -8.37 5.14
N ALA A 112 -1.95 -8.70 5.34
CA ALA A 112 -2.65 -8.58 6.62
C ALA A 112 -3.20 -9.93 7.06
N PHE A 113 -2.64 -10.50 8.14
CA PHE A 113 -2.93 -11.87 8.56
C PHE A 113 -3.41 -11.99 10.02
N MET A 114 -3.32 -10.91 10.83
CA MET A 114 -3.61 -11.00 12.26
C MET A 114 -5.07 -10.77 12.60
N MET A 115 -5.72 -9.80 11.94
CA MET A 115 -7.05 -9.36 12.36
C MET A 115 -8.15 -9.90 11.44
N PRO A 116 -9.29 -10.36 12.02
CA PRO A 116 -10.43 -10.81 11.21
C PRO A 116 -10.97 -9.73 10.27
N VAL A 117 -10.92 -8.48 10.71
CA VAL A 117 -11.44 -7.31 9.96
C VAL A 117 -10.50 -6.84 8.85
N ALA A 118 -9.25 -7.27 8.86
CA ALA A 118 -8.25 -6.77 7.92
C ALA A 118 -8.52 -7.20 6.47
N THR A 119 -8.98 -8.44 6.27
CA THR A 119 -9.28 -8.96 4.92
C THR A 119 -10.51 -9.86 4.92
N PRO A 120 -11.26 -9.94 3.78
CA PRO A 120 -12.39 -10.86 3.67
C PRO A 120 -12.05 -12.34 3.95
N PRO A 121 -10.93 -12.90 3.49
CA PRO A 121 -10.53 -14.26 3.86
C PRO A 121 -10.39 -14.48 5.37
N ASN A 122 -9.79 -13.50 6.08
CA ASN A 122 -9.64 -13.56 7.52
C ASN A 122 -11.01 -13.58 8.24
N ALA A 123 -11.93 -12.73 7.77
CA ALA A 123 -13.29 -12.67 8.30
C ALA A 123 -14.05 -14.00 8.08
N ILE A 124 -13.91 -14.61 6.91
CA ILE A 124 -14.54 -15.90 6.58
C ILE A 124 -14.01 -17.00 7.51
N ILE A 125 -12.71 -17.11 7.67
CA ILE A 125 -12.08 -18.12 8.53
C ILE A 125 -12.52 -17.94 9.98
N PHE A 126 -12.46 -16.71 10.49
CA PHE A 126 -12.90 -16.38 11.85
C PHE A 126 -14.39 -16.66 12.05
N GLY A 127 -15.23 -16.34 11.02
CA GLY A 127 -16.67 -16.57 11.05
C GLY A 127 -17.08 -18.04 11.13
N THR A 128 -16.18 -18.99 10.86
CA THR A 128 -16.45 -20.43 11.07
C THR A 128 -16.59 -20.81 12.55
N GLY A 129 -16.15 -19.95 13.47
CA GLY A 129 -16.15 -20.20 14.91
C GLY A 129 -15.14 -21.26 15.37
N ARG A 130 -14.28 -21.75 14.47
CA ARG A 130 -13.30 -22.81 14.79
C ARG A 130 -11.97 -22.26 15.31
N ILE A 131 -11.71 -20.97 15.12
CA ILE A 131 -10.46 -20.31 15.51
C ILE A 131 -10.79 -19.17 16.47
N GLN A 132 -10.06 -19.10 17.59
CA GLN A 132 -10.15 -17.99 18.52
C GLN A 132 -9.32 -16.81 18.01
N ILE A 133 -9.75 -15.58 18.32
CA ILE A 133 -9.05 -14.37 17.90
C ILE A 133 -7.58 -14.33 18.36
N GLY A 134 -7.30 -14.85 19.56
CA GLY A 134 -5.93 -14.91 20.08
C GLY A 134 -5.02 -15.88 19.31
N GLU A 135 -5.57 -16.97 18.77
CA GLU A 135 -4.84 -17.92 17.93
C GLU A 135 -4.54 -17.30 16.57
N MET A 136 -5.52 -16.59 15.99
CA MET A 136 -5.37 -15.88 14.73
C MET A 136 -4.31 -14.78 14.83
N ILE A 137 -4.34 -13.97 15.90
CA ILE A 137 -3.33 -12.94 16.14
C ILE A 137 -1.92 -13.54 16.26
N LYS A 138 -1.76 -14.62 17.01
CA LYS A 138 -0.44 -15.27 17.19
C LYS A 138 0.11 -15.83 15.87
N ALA A 139 -0.72 -16.55 15.13
CA ALA A 139 -0.31 -17.10 13.82
C ALA A 139 -0.03 -15.97 12.81
N GLY A 140 -0.93 -14.99 12.74
CA GLY A 140 -0.80 -13.83 11.86
C GLY A 140 0.43 -12.97 12.15
N PHE A 141 0.79 -12.79 13.43
CA PHE A 141 2.00 -12.06 13.81
C PHE A 141 3.26 -12.69 13.19
N TRP A 142 3.41 -14.01 13.28
CA TRP A 142 4.54 -14.70 12.67
C TRP A 142 4.51 -14.63 11.14
N LEU A 143 3.32 -14.71 10.55
CA LEU A 143 3.16 -14.51 9.11
C LEU A 143 3.55 -13.08 8.70
N ASN A 144 3.18 -12.06 9.46
CA ASN A 144 3.60 -10.68 9.22
C ASN A 144 5.13 -10.54 9.29
N VAL A 145 5.78 -11.14 10.31
CA VAL A 145 7.25 -11.11 10.45
C VAL A 145 7.93 -11.78 9.24
N ILE A 146 7.45 -12.95 8.84
CA ILE A 146 7.97 -13.65 7.66
C ILE A 146 7.74 -12.79 6.40
N SER A 147 6.57 -12.20 6.25
CA SER A 147 6.24 -11.34 5.12
C SER A 147 7.11 -10.09 5.04
N ILE A 148 7.42 -9.46 6.18
CA ILE A 148 8.35 -8.33 6.23
C ILE A 148 9.70 -8.73 5.64
N ILE A 149 10.25 -9.86 6.07
CA ILE A 149 11.56 -10.33 5.60
C ILE A 149 11.53 -10.68 4.11
N VAL A 150 10.52 -11.46 3.69
CA VAL A 150 10.39 -11.94 2.31
C VAL A 150 10.11 -10.78 1.35
N ILE A 151 9.15 -9.91 1.66
CA ILE A 151 8.78 -8.77 0.82
C ILE A 151 9.96 -7.81 0.70
N SER A 152 10.63 -7.48 1.82
CA SER A 152 11.80 -6.61 1.78
C SER A 152 12.92 -7.19 0.93
N GLY A 153 13.23 -8.48 1.10
CA GLY A 153 14.25 -9.16 0.31
C GLY A 153 13.93 -9.19 -1.19
N VAL A 154 12.70 -9.56 -1.54
CA VAL A 154 12.23 -9.59 -2.94
C VAL A 154 12.25 -8.19 -3.55
N CYS A 155 11.77 -7.17 -2.83
CA CYS A 155 11.72 -5.80 -3.35
C CYS A 155 13.12 -5.20 -3.51
N MET A 156 14.08 -5.58 -2.69
CA MET A 156 15.47 -5.16 -2.89
C MET A 156 16.05 -5.75 -4.17
N VAL A 157 15.89 -7.06 -4.39
CA VAL A 157 16.37 -7.71 -5.62
C VAL A 157 15.66 -7.16 -6.86
N LEU A 158 14.33 -7.02 -6.81
CA LEU A 158 13.55 -6.46 -7.93
C LEU A 158 13.88 -5.00 -8.18
N GLY A 159 14.11 -4.20 -7.13
CA GLY A 159 14.48 -2.81 -7.27
C GLY A 159 15.79 -2.63 -8.02
N ASP A 160 16.78 -3.49 -7.75
CA ASP A 160 18.04 -3.49 -8.48
C ASP A 160 17.86 -3.87 -9.95
N VAL A 161 16.97 -4.83 -10.23
CA VAL A 161 16.64 -5.26 -11.60
C VAL A 161 15.88 -4.18 -12.37
N LEU A 162 14.94 -3.47 -11.72
CA LEU A 162 14.14 -2.42 -12.35
C LEU A 162 14.94 -1.14 -12.66
N GLN A 163 16.07 -0.93 -11.98
CA GLN A 163 17.00 0.16 -12.27
C GLN A 163 17.92 -0.09 -13.48
N LEU A 164 17.92 -1.32 -14.02
CA LEU A 164 18.66 -1.59 -15.26
C LEU A 164 18.05 -0.74 -16.39
N PRO A 165 18.86 -0.01 -17.16
CA PRO A 165 18.35 0.79 -18.26
C PRO A 165 17.62 -0.11 -19.25
N MET A 166 16.32 0.12 -19.40
CA MET A 166 15.54 -0.56 -20.43
C MET A 166 16.20 -0.31 -21.78
N PRO A 167 16.45 -1.34 -22.60
CA PRO A 167 17.00 -1.15 -23.93
C PRO A 167 16.06 -0.21 -24.71
N LYS A 168 16.66 0.85 -25.28
CA LYS A 168 15.97 1.86 -26.10
C LYS A 168 15.44 1.23 -27.38
#